data_3ad000a6f068d35418d94dc9ae02e2fa
#
_entry.id   3ad000a6f068d35418d94dc9ae02e2fa
#
_cell.length_a   1.000
_cell.length_b   1.000
_cell.length_c   1.000
_cell.angle_alpha   90.00
_cell.angle_beta   90.00
_cell.angle_gamma   90.00
#
_symmetry.space_group_name_H-M   'P 1'
#
loop_
_entity.id
_entity.type
_entity.pdbx_description
1 polymer ?
#
loop_
_entity_poly.entity_id
_entity_poly.type
_entity_poly.pdbx_seq_one_letter_code
_entity_poly.pdbx_strand_id
1 'polypeptide(L)'
;MAFQTEFRFRLPKGLPNPDTGQLQRDGVMRLATARDEIVPLQDYRVQANRAYLVIVLLSRVVTKIGDMSDITVATIENLFSTDLAYLQEFYRKINEEGAPRHKVNCPGCNREIEIDMATGGIIAPEEEGGEGRAGQG
;
A
#
# COMPACT_ATOMS: atom_id res chain seq x y z
N MET A 1 21.80 -13.11 -4.56
CA MET A 1 21.12 -12.02 -5.08
C MET A 1 20.26 -11.37 -4.05
N ALA A 2 20.33 -10.12 -3.97
CA ALA A 2 19.57 -9.40 -2.98
C ALA A 2 18.37 -8.78 -3.65
N PHE A 3 17.25 -8.68 -2.94
CA PHE A 3 16.12 -7.97 -3.46
C PHE A 3 15.72 -6.95 -2.43
N GLN A 4 15.00 -5.95 -2.88
CA GLN A 4 14.68 -4.82 -2.05
C GLN A 4 13.51 -5.15 -1.15
N THR A 5 13.68 -4.97 0.14
CA THR A 5 12.61 -5.21 1.11
C THR A 5 12.18 -3.94 1.82
N GLU A 6 12.91 -2.85 1.63
CA GLU A 6 12.55 -1.57 2.24
C GLU A 6 12.45 -0.52 1.16
N PHE A 7 11.44 0.31 1.25
CA PHE A 7 11.15 1.30 0.22
C PHE A 7 10.93 2.65 0.87
N ARG A 8 11.51 3.68 0.28
CA ARG A 8 11.35 5.03 0.80
C ARG A 8 10.09 5.65 0.26
N PHE A 9 9.41 6.43 1.11
CA PHE A 9 8.24 7.16 0.68
C PHE A 9 8.34 8.60 1.13
N ARG A 10 7.51 9.45 0.57
CA ARG A 10 7.45 10.84 0.96
C ARG A 10 6.00 11.22 1.12
N LEU A 11 5.63 11.58 2.33
CA LEU A 11 4.25 11.94 2.64
C LEU A 11 3.86 13.24 1.95
N PRO A 12 2.68 13.32 1.36
CA PRO A 12 2.25 14.55 0.70
C PRO A 12 2.18 15.74 1.63
N LYS A 13 1.73 15.56 2.87
CA LYS A 13 1.63 16.65 3.81
C LYS A 13 2.64 16.58 4.93
N GLY A 14 2.89 15.43 5.45
CA GLY A 14 3.86 15.25 6.52
C GLY A 14 3.19 15.04 7.86
N LEU A 15 3.90 14.37 8.75
CA LEU A 15 3.44 14.08 10.09
C LEU A 15 4.12 15.04 11.06
N PRO A 16 3.37 15.79 11.85
CA PRO A 16 4.01 16.69 12.81
C PRO A 16 4.75 15.90 13.89
N ASN A 17 5.99 16.28 14.13
CA ASN A 17 6.76 15.66 15.20
C ASN A 17 6.26 16.23 16.52
N PRO A 18 5.82 15.40 17.47
CA PRO A 18 5.27 15.93 18.72
C PRO A 18 6.25 16.72 19.55
N ASP A 19 7.55 16.46 19.38
CA ASP A 19 8.54 17.17 20.19
C ASP A 19 8.98 18.49 19.58
N THR A 20 9.05 18.58 18.28
CA THR A 20 9.59 19.77 17.63
C THR A 20 8.55 20.54 16.83
N GLY A 21 7.42 19.91 16.50
CA GLY A 21 6.41 20.54 15.67
C GLY A 21 6.73 20.55 14.19
N GLN A 22 7.88 20.03 13.81
CA GLN A 22 8.26 20.03 12.41
C GLN A 22 7.55 18.92 11.67
N LEU A 23 7.20 19.17 10.41
CA LEU A 23 6.56 18.16 9.58
C LEU A 23 7.61 17.18 9.06
N GLN A 24 7.36 15.91 9.30
CA GLN A 24 8.25 14.85 8.87
C GLN A 24 7.61 14.18 7.67
N ARG A 25 8.27 14.18 6.54
CA ARG A 25 7.68 13.67 5.31
C ARG A 25 8.34 12.41 4.78
N ASP A 26 9.65 12.28 4.92
CA ASP A 26 10.35 11.12 4.38
C ASP A 26 10.28 9.96 5.34
N GLY A 27 10.02 8.78 4.83
CA GLY A 27 9.95 7.60 5.67
C GLY A 27 10.32 6.35 4.91
N VAL A 28 10.23 5.22 5.59
CA VAL A 28 10.58 3.92 5.03
C VAL A 28 9.49 2.91 5.39
N MET A 29 9.09 2.13 4.41
CA MET A 29 8.15 1.04 4.60
C MET A 29 8.80 -0.24 4.14
N ARG A 30 8.69 -1.29 4.95
CA ARG A 30 9.24 -2.58 4.56
C ARG A 30 8.15 -3.44 3.94
N LEU A 31 8.55 -4.47 3.22
CA LEU A 31 7.58 -5.41 2.69
C LEU A 31 6.88 -6.11 3.85
N ALA A 32 5.62 -6.40 3.66
CA ALA A 32 4.85 -7.10 4.67
C ALA A 32 5.06 -8.60 4.54
N THR A 33 5.03 -9.28 5.67
CA THR A 33 5.02 -10.72 5.67
C THR A 33 3.59 -11.20 5.89
N ALA A 34 3.36 -12.50 5.73
CA ALA A 34 2.04 -13.04 6.01
C ALA A 34 1.61 -12.75 7.44
N ARG A 35 2.56 -12.79 8.38
CA ARG A 35 2.25 -12.50 9.78
C ARG A 35 1.74 -11.07 9.94
N ASP A 36 2.30 -10.13 9.18
CA ASP A 36 1.86 -8.74 9.27
C ASP A 36 0.41 -8.57 8.86
N GLU A 37 -0.11 -9.46 8.04
CA GLU A 37 -1.49 -9.36 7.61
C GLU A 37 -2.43 -10.18 8.48
N ILE A 38 -1.90 -11.17 9.18
CA ILE A 38 -2.72 -12.02 10.04
C ILE A 38 -2.85 -11.47 11.45
N VAL A 39 -1.73 -11.04 12.04
CA VAL A 39 -1.73 -10.60 13.42
C VAL A 39 -2.70 -9.44 13.67
N PRO A 40 -2.79 -8.43 12.80
CA PRO A 40 -3.74 -7.35 13.07
C PRO A 40 -5.18 -7.80 13.19
N LEU A 41 -5.54 -8.91 12.55
CA LEU A 41 -6.91 -9.40 12.65
C LEU A 41 -7.24 -9.88 14.04
N GLN A 42 -6.24 -10.18 14.85
CA GLN A 42 -6.44 -10.60 16.23
C GLN A 42 -6.43 -9.43 17.19
N ASP A 43 -6.16 -8.24 16.72
CA ASP A 43 -6.08 -7.06 17.58
C ASP A 43 -7.48 -6.64 17.99
N TYR A 44 -7.67 -6.39 19.28
CA TYR A 44 -9.00 -6.07 19.77
C TYR A 44 -9.57 -4.81 19.14
N ARG A 45 -8.70 -3.86 18.75
CA ARG A 45 -9.18 -2.63 18.10
C ARG A 45 -9.77 -2.94 16.75
N VAL A 46 -9.14 -3.86 16.02
CA VAL A 46 -9.62 -4.26 14.70
C VAL A 46 -10.94 -5.02 14.83
N GLN A 47 -11.04 -5.87 15.85
CA GLN A 47 -12.26 -6.62 16.06
C GLN A 47 -13.42 -5.72 16.44
N ALA A 48 -13.14 -4.66 17.17
CA ALA A 48 -14.18 -3.70 17.54
C ALA A 48 -14.51 -2.76 16.38
N ASN A 49 -13.54 -2.43 15.54
CA ASN A 49 -13.76 -1.50 14.44
C ASN A 49 -12.80 -1.85 13.32
N ARG A 50 -13.33 -2.42 12.26
CA ARG A 50 -12.47 -2.90 11.17
C ARG A 50 -11.67 -1.78 10.50
N ALA A 51 -12.06 -0.54 10.70
CA ALA A 51 -11.27 0.55 10.14
C ALA A 51 -9.88 0.61 10.73
N TYR A 52 -9.67 -0.02 11.89
CA TYR A 52 -8.34 -0.05 12.49
C TYR A 52 -7.40 -1.04 11.79
N LEU A 53 -7.90 -1.87 10.92
CA LEU A 53 -7.03 -2.85 10.25
C LEU A 53 -5.87 -2.16 9.53
N VAL A 54 -6.15 -1.14 8.74
CA VAL A 54 -5.10 -0.47 8.01
C VAL A 54 -4.16 0.27 8.96
N ILE A 55 -4.70 0.82 10.05
CA ILE A 55 -3.88 1.54 11.02
C ILE A 55 -2.89 0.60 11.69
N VAL A 56 -3.37 -0.54 12.16
CA VAL A 56 -2.50 -1.51 12.83
C VAL A 56 -1.49 -2.09 11.85
N LEU A 57 -1.94 -2.39 10.63
CA LEU A 57 -1.06 -2.94 9.62
C LEU A 57 0.07 -1.97 9.29
N LEU A 58 -0.25 -0.71 9.06
CA LEU A 58 0.76 0.27 8.72
C LEU A 58 1.73 0.49 9.87
N SER A 59 1.27 0.41 11.13
CA SER A 59 2.16 0.58 12.25
C SER A 59 3.20 -0.54 12.31
N ARG A 60 2.93 -1.67 11.68
CA ARG A 60 3.89 -2.78 11.67
C ARG A 60 4.90 -2.66 10.54
N VAL A 61 4.50 -2.12 9.40
CA VAL A 61 5.38 -2.11 8.23
C VAL A 61 6.10 -0.78 8.01
N VAL A 62 5.61 0.32 8.56
CA VAL A 62 6.31 1.59 8.47
C VAL A 62 7.37 1.59 9.56
N THR A 63 8.63 1.66 9.17
CA THR A 63 9.72 1.54 10.12
C THR A 63 10.29 2.88 10.52
N LYS A 64 10.03 3.93 9.76
CA LYS A 64 10.60 5.24 10.04
C LYS A 64 9.78 6.33 9.38
N ILE A 65 9.58 7.43 10.07
CA ILE A 65 9.02 8.63 9.49
C ILE A 65 9.88 9.78 10.02
N GLY A 66 10.65 10.40 9.13
CA GLY A 66 11.57 11.45 9.52
C GLY A 66 12.54 10.95 10.57
N ASP A 67 12.56 11.58 11.71
CA ASP A 67 13.44 11.18 12.78
C ASP A 67 12.83 10.12 13.70
N MET A 68 11.56 9.78 13.49
CA MET A 68 10.87 8.85 14.36
C MET A 68 11.04 7.44 13.87
N SER A 69 11.59 6.57 14.70
CA SER A 69 11.76 5.16 14.36
C SER A 69 10.88 4.25 15.18
N ASP A 70 10.16 4.79 16.15
CA ASP A 70 9.25 3.97 16.96
C ASP A 70 7.85 4.28 16.49
N ILE A 71 7.41 3.61 15.45
CA ILE A 71 6.12 3.87 14.83
C ILE A 71 5.07 3.00 15.51
N THR A 72 4.10 3.65 16.13
CA THR A 72 3.05 2.94 16.86
C THR A 72 1.72 3.20 16.19
N VAL A 73 0.69 2.56 16.71
CA VAL A 73 -0.67 2.79 16.22
C VAL A 73 -1.03 4.26 16.38
N ALA A 74 -0.64 4.88 17.50
CA ALA A 74 -0.93 6.30 17.72
C ALA A 74 -0.22 7.16 16.67
N THR A 75 0.98 6.79 16.27
CA THR A 75 1.69 7.53 15.23
C THR A 75 0.89 7.54 13.95
N ILE A 76 0.38 6.39 13.56
CA ILE A 76 -0.38 6.30 12.32
C ILE A 76 -1.73 7.03 12.45
N GLU A 77 -2.33 6.98 13.63
CA GLU A 77 -3.60 7.67 13.83
C GLU A 77 -3.46 9.17 13.69
N ASN A 78 -2.27 9.70 13.90
CA ASN A 78 -2.06 11.14 13.80
C ASN A 78 -1.72 11.63 12.40
N LEU A 79 -1.67 10.74 11.43
CA LEU A 79 -1.45 11.15 10.05
C LEU A 79 -2.67 11.89 9.53
N PHE A 80 -2.43 12.86 8.66
CA PHE A 80 -3.54 13.46 7.95
C PHE A 80 -4.17 12.44 7.02
N SER A 81 -5.43 12.57 6.75
CA SER A 81 -6.14 11.61 5.91
C SER A 81 -5.49 11.42 4.55
N THR A 82 -4.99 12.49 3.97
CA THR A 82 -4.33 12.42 2.67
C THR A 82 -3.10 11.52 2.76
N ASP A 83 -2.33 11.64 3.83
CA ASP A 83 -1.13 10.85 3.99
C ASP A 83 -1.47 9.41 4.27
N LEU A 84 -2.53 9.15 5.02
CA LEU A 84 -2.96 7.79 5.27
C LEU A 84 -3.36 7.11 3.97
N ALA A 85 -4.11 7.80 3.13
CA ALA A 85 -4.51 7.25 1.84
C ALA A 85 -3.29 6.99 0.96
N TYR A 86 -2.32 7.89 1.01
CA TYR A 86 -1.08 7.72 0.26
C TYR A 86 -0.34 6.46 0.72
N LEU A 87 -0.24 6.23 2.03
CA LEU A 87 0.46 5.07 2.54
C LEU A 87 -0.27 3.77 2.23
N GLN A 88 -1.60 3.80 2.19
CA GLN A 88 -2.35 2.62 1.80
C GLN A 88 -2.05 2.24 0.35
N GLU A 89 -1.99 3.23 -0.52
CA GLU A 89 -1.69 2.96 -1.91
C GLU A 89 -0.24 2.53 -2.08
N PHE A 90 0.67 3.15 -1.32
CA PHE A 90 2.07 2.78 -1.37
C PHE A 90 2.26 1.33 -0.91
N TYR A 91 1.57 0.95 0.17
CA TYR A 91 1.62 -0.41 0.67
C TYR A 91 1.15 -1.38 -0.40
N ARG A 92 0.04 -1.06 -1.05
CA ARG A 92 -0.49 -1.93 -2.07
C ARG A 92 0.51 -2.09 -3.22
N LYS A 93 1.13 -0.99 -3.61
CA LYS A 93 2.07 -1.05 -4.72
C LYS A 93 3.27 -1.92 -4.43
N ILE A 94 3.90 -1.75 -3.28
CA ILE A 94 5.13 -2.50 -3.02
C ILE A 94 4.86 -3.95 -2.68
N ASN A 95 3.67 -4.28 -2.22
CA ASN A 95 3.37 -5.66 -1.81
C ASN A 95 2.62 -6.44 -2.87
N GLU A 96 1.79 -5.79 -3.65
CA GLU A 96 1.01 -6.51 -4.65
C GLU A 96 1.67 -6.55 -6.01
N GLU A 97 2.64 -5.73 -6.25
CA GLU A 97 3.35 -5.75 -7.50
C GLU A 97 4.64 -6.52 -7.34
N GLY A 98 4.56 -7.65 -6.68
CA GLY A 98 5.74 -8.45 -6.43
C GLY A 98 6.29 -9.06 -7.69
N ALA A 99 5.45 -9.39 -8.64
CA ALA A 99 5.92 -9.90 -9.92
C ALA A 99 5.93 -8.76 -10.92
N PRO A 100 6.88 -8.76 -11.83
CA PRO A 100 6.92 -7.69 -12.81
C PRO A 100 5.67 -7.67 -13.66
N ARG A 101 5.20 -6.51 -13.98
CA ARG A 101 4.06 -6.33 -14.84
C ARG A 101 4.44 -5.46 -16.01
N HIS A 102 3.90 -5.77 -17.14
CA HIS A 102 4.23 -5.06 -18.36
C HIS A 102 2.96 -4.53 -18.97
N LYS A 103 2.92 -3.25 -19.28
CA LYS A 103 1.76 -2.65 -19.89
C LYS A 103 1.95 -2.60 -21.40
N VAL A 104 0.98 -3.08 -22.12
CA VAL A 104 1.04 -3.05 -23.56
C VAL A 104 -0.31 -2.61 -24.10
N ASN A 105 -0.32 -2.09 -25.31
CA ASN A 105 -1.56 -1.72 -25.93
C ASN A 105 -2.08 -2.86 -26.76
N CYS A 106 -3.33 -3.14 -26.63
CA CYS A 106 -3.95 -4.20 -27.41
C CYS A 106 -3.95 -3.81 -28.88
N PRO A 107 -3.42 -4.64 -29.74
CA PRO A 107 -3.36 -4.28 -31.16
C PRO A 107 -4.73 -4.10 -31.79
N GLY A 108 -5.73 -4.76 -31.28
CA GLY A 108 -7.03 -4.67 -31.89
C GLY A 108 -7.83 -3.47 -31.42
N CYS A 109 -7.73 -3.07 -30.18
CA CYS A 109 -8.51 -1.97 -29.67
C CYS A 109 -7.69 -0.86 -29.05
N ASN A 110 -6.39 -1.00 -29.06
CA ASN A 110 -5.47 0.01 -28.54
C ASN A 110 -5.69 0.31 -27.08
N ARG A 111 -6.26 -0.66 -26.35
CA ARG A 111 -6.47 -0.47 -24.94
C ARG A 111 -5.25 -0.91 -24.16
N GLU A 112 -4.97 -0.27 -23.08
CA GLU A 112 -3.82 -0.63 -22.28
C GLU A 112 -4.15 -1.85 -21.42
N ILE A 113 -3.32 -2.85 -21.45
CA ILE A 113 -3.49 -4.04 -20.61
C ILE A 113 -2.18 -4.32 -19.90
N GLU A 114 -2.28 -5.01 -18.78
CA GLU A 114 -1.11 -5.40 -18.02
C GLU A 114 -0.92 -6.90 -18.11
N ILE A 115 0.31 -7.32 -18.24
CA ILE A 115 0.65 -8.72 -18.28
C ILE A 115 1.52 -9.03 -17.07
N ASP A 116 1.14 -10.07 -16.34
CA ASP A 116 1.91 -10.53 -15.19
C ASP A 116 3.04 -11.38 -15.75
N MET A 117 4.26 -10.88 -15.63
CA MET A 117 5.39 -11.58 -16.21
C MET A 117 5.73 -12.87 -15.49
N ALA A 118 5.31 -13.01 -14.24
CA ALA A 118 5.62 -14.23 -13.52
C ALA A 118 4.74 -15.39 -13.97
N THR A 119 3.48 -15.12 -14.27
CA THR A 119 2.57 -16.19 -14.69
C THR A 119 2.30 -16.16 -16.18
N GLY A 120 2.60 -15.05 -16.81
CA GLY A 120 2.30 -14.90 -18.24
C GLY A 120 0.86 -14.59 -18.53
N GLY A 121 0.06 -14.36 -17.50
CA GLY A 121 -1.35 -14.08 -17.71
C GLY A 121 -1.63 -12.61 -17.89
N ILE A 122 -2.76 -12.31 -18.47
CA ILE A 122 -3.19 -10.95 -18.66
C ILE A 122 -4.00 -10.52 -17.46
N ILE A 123 -3.64 -9.36 -16.89
CA ILE A 123 -4.37 -8.82 -15.78
C ILE A 123 -5.28 -7.77 -16.34
N ALA A 124 -6.56 -8.09 -16.41
CA ALA A 124 -7.51 -7.16 -16.99
C ALA A 124 -7.73 -6.00 -16.05
N PRO A 125 -7.87 -4.81 -16.58
CA PRO A 125 -8.16 -3.68 -15.73
C PRO A 125 -9.57 -3.83 -15.18
N GLU A 126 -9.75 -3.28 -14.05
CA GLU A 126 -11.02 -3.33 -13.51
C GLU A 126 -11.84 -2.41 -14.26
N GLU A 127 -12.91 -2.76 -14.81
CA GLU A 127 -13.63 -1.88 -15.47
C GLU A 127 -14.89 -2.01 -15.22
N GLU A 128 -15.37 -1.05 -15.04
CA GLU A 128 -16.63 -1.01 -14.79
C GLU A 128 -17.29 -1.49 -15.89
N GLY A 129 -16.85 -1.29 -16.86
CA GLY A 129 -17.60 -1.67 -17.90
C GLY A 129 -17.66 -3.06 -18.05
N GLY A 130 -16.96 -3.62 -17.36
CA GLY A 130 -16.91 -4.94 -17.63
C GLY A 130 -18.18 -5.54 -17.74
N GLU A 131 -19.02 -4.98 -17.29
CA GLU A 131 -20.13 -5.62 -17.28
C GLU A 131 -20.60 -5.80 -18.48
N GLY A 132 -20.50 -4.97 -19.02
CA GLY A 132 -21.09 -5.13 -20.11
C GLY A 132 -20.65 -6.28 -20.76
N ARG A 133 -19.86 -6.53 -20.75
CA ARG A 133 -19.51 -7.40 -21.46
C ARG A 133 -19.79 -8.51 -21.24
N ALA A 134 -20.04 -8.47 -20.39
CA ALA A 134 -20.24 -9.66 -20.00
C ALA A 134 -21.08 -10.27 -20.88
N GLY A 135 -21.94 -9.96 -20.94
CA GLY A 135 -22.78 -10.66 -21.56
C GLY A 135 -22.36 -10.97 -22.80
N GLN A 136 -21.77 -10.45 -23.23
CA GLN A 136 -21.53 -10.70 -24.36
C GLN A 136 -20.76 -11.60 -24.51
N GLY A 137 -20.57 -11.77 -23.88
CA GLY A 137 -19.70 -12.74 -23.99
C GLY A 137 -19.90 -13.60 -24.94
#